data_3adde449a3c6750d07e1ea1151224234
#
_entry.id   3adde449a3c6750d07e1ea1151224234
#
_cell.length_a   1.000
_cell.length_b   1.000
_cell.length_c   1.000
_cell.angle_alpha   90.00
_cell.angle_beta   90.00
_cell.angle_gamma   90.00
#
_symmetry.space_group_name_H-M   'P 1'
#
loop_
_entity.id
_entity.type
_entity.pdbx_description
1 polymer ?
#
loop_
_entity_poly.entity_id
_entity_poly.type
_entity_poly.pdbx_seq_one_letter_code
_entity_poly.pdbx_strand_id
1 'polypeptide(L)'
;RRQRQMCIRDRYCPAGLTFEERTRLLHESPEQFRHLVDISLRRHFEVIKKLVARGTYFFDYGNSFMKAIYDAGVKEISYNGVDEKDGFIWPSYVEDIMGPQLFDYGYGPFRWVCLSGKHEDLIKTDHAAMECIDVNRRGQDLDNYNWIHNAEKNQLVVGTQARILYQDAVGRMNIALRFNEMVRRGEVGPIMLGRDHHDVSGTDSPFRETSNIKDGSNVMADMAVQCFAGNCARGMSLVALHNGGGVGIGKAINGGFGMVCDGSERVDEILRSAMLWDVMGGVARRSWARNPHAMETSEAFNESHAGDYQITMPYVADEELIKKMVTSIVGK
;
A
#
# COMPACT_ATOMS: atom_id res chain seq x y z
N ARG A 1 20.79 -6.30 15.31
CA ARG A 1 21.79 -6.33 14.21
C ARG A 1 21.41 -7.26 13.04
N ARG A 2 20.65 -8.36 13.27
CA ARG A 2 20.23 -9.30 12.19
C ARG A 2 19.10 -8.78 11.28
N GLN A 3 18.25 -7.87 11.74
CA GLN A 3 17.14 -7.32 10.95
C GLN A 3 17.57 -6.31 9.85
N ARG A 4 18.78 -5.73 9.94
CA ARG A 4 19.29 -4.79 8.95
C ARG A 4 19.78 -5.44 7.63
N GLN A 5 19.78 -6.78 7.54
CA GLN A 5 20.36 -7.53 6.42
C GLN A 5 19.34 -8.02 5.39
N MET A 6 18.12 -7.51 5.39
CA MET A 6 17.09 -7.95 4.43
C MET A 6 16.85 -6.95 3.28
N CYS A 7 17.88 -6.25 2.86
CA CYS A 7 17.78 -5.44 1.65
C CYS A 7 17.96 -6.33 0.39
N ILE A 8 17.55 -5.82 -0.75
CA ILE A 8 17.71 -6.50 -2.05
C ILE A 8 19.13 -7.00 -2.25
N ARG A 9 20.13 -6.22 -1.86
CA ARG A 9 21.56 -6.56 -2.02
C ARG A 9 21.92 -7.86 -1.32
N ASP A 10 21.47 -8.10 -0.11
CA ASP A 10 21.83 -9.31 0.65
C ASP A 10 21.11 -10.56 0.14
N ARG A 11 20.01 -10.40 -0.60
CA ARG A 11 19.24 -11.48 -1.23
C ARG A 11 19.59 -11.72 -2.69
N TYR A 12 20.30 -10.80 -3.30
CA TYR A 12 20.71 -10.90 -4.70
C TYR A 12 21.70 -12.07 -4.88
N CYS A 13 21.57 -12.78 -6.00
CA CYS A 13 22.58 -13.75 -6.40
C CYS A 13 23.42 -13.11 -7.51
N PRO A 14 24.70 -12.77 -7.24
CA PRO A 14 25.57 -12.18 -8.25
C PRO A 14 25.69 -13.07 -9.49
N ALA A 15 25.71 -12.45 -10.66
CA ALA A 15 25.84 -13.17 -11.92
C ALA A 15 27.14 -13.97 -11.95
N GLY A 16 27.02 -15.24 -12.32
CA GLY A 16 28.18 -16.17 -12.42
C GLY A 16 28.44 -16.98 -11.14
N LEU A 17 27.67 -16.79 -10.07
CA LEU A 17 27.74 -17.62 -8.87
C LEU A 17 26.56 -18.61 -8.80
N THR A 18 26.82 -19.79 -8.27
CA THR A 18 25.76 -20.69 -7.79
C THR A 18 25.18 -20.16 -6.49
N PHE A 19 24.04 -20.69 -6.08
CA PHE A 19 23.41 -20.30 -4.82
C PHE A 19 24.27 -20.68 -3.60
N GLU A 20 24.97 -21.80 -3.65
CA GLU A 20 25.88 -22.23 -2.60
C GLU A 20 27.10 -21.30 -2.51
N GLU A 21 27.74 -20.99 -3.65
CA GLU A 21 28.84 -20.03 -3.69
C GLU A 21 28.45 -18.65 -3.20
N ARG A 22 27.28 -18.17 -3.61
CA ARG A 22 26.68 -16.93 -3.11
C ARG A 22 26.54 -16.95 -1.59
N THR A 23 25.98 -18.03 -1.03
CA THR A 23 25.73 -18.14 0.41
C THR A 23 27.04 -18.21 1.18
N ARG A 24 28.02 -18.98 0.71
CA ARG A 24 29.35 -19.02 1.30
C ARG A 24 30.02 -17.64 1.30
N LEU A 25 30.01 -16.97 0.15
CA LEU A 25 30.68 -15.67 -0.01
C LEU A 25 30.02 -14.58 0.88
N LEU A 26 28.71 -14.61 1.03
CA LEU A 26 28.00 -13.69 1.92
C LEU A 26 28.47 -13.80 3.38
N HIS A 27 28.83 -15.01 3.83
CA HIS A 27 29.29 -15.25 5.20
C HIS A 27 30.78 -15.04 5.37
N GLU A 28 31.60 -15.50 4.41
CA GLU A 28 33.03 -15.48 4.52
C GLU A 28 33.68 -14.15 4.11
N SER A 29 33.07 -13.47 3.11
CA SER A 29 33.59 -12.21 2.57
C SER A 29 32.45 -11.25 2.15
N PRO A 30 31.73 -10.64 3.11
CA PRO A 30 30.58 -9.78 2.83
C PRO A 30 30.90 -8.57 1.92
N GLU A 31 32.12 -8.06 1.97
CA GLU A 31 32.55 -6.94 1.12
C GLU A 31 32.71 -7.37 -0.35
N GLN A 32 33.38 -8.50 -0.58
CA GLN A 32 33.48 -9.06 -1.91
C GLN A 32 32.11 -9.44 -2.48
N PHE A 33 31.26 -10.01 -1.64
CA PHE A 33 29.88 -10.30 -2.02
C PHE A 33 29.15 -9.02 -2.49
N ARG A 34 29.18 -7.93 -1.70
CA ARG A 34 28.55 -6.65 -2.08
C ARG A 34 29.11 -6.09 -3.38
N HIS A 35 30.42 -6.17 -3.58
CA HIS A 35 31.06 -5.72 -4.82
C HIS A 35 30.54 -6.48 -6.05
N LEU A 36 30.39 -7.79 -5.96
CA LEU A 36 29.83 -8.62 -7.05
C LEU A 36 28.35 -8.34 -7.29
N VAL A 37 27.57 -8.06 -6.22
CA VAL A 37 26.18 -7.60 -6.34
C VAL A 37 26.11 -6.28 -7.09
N ASP A 38 26.95 -5.31 -6.75
CA ASP A 38 26.97 -3.99 -7.41
C ASP A 38 27.33 -4.10 -8.90
N ILE A 39 28.28 -4.95 -9.26
CA ILE A 39 28.60 -5.26 -10.67
C ILE A 39 27.37 -5.83 -11.38
N SER A 40 26.69 -6.78 -10.74
CA SER A 40 25.52 -7.43 -11.33
C SER A 40 24.34 -6.45 -11.49
N LEU A 41 24.13 -5.54 -10.52
CA LEU A 41 23.09 -4.50 -10.59
C LEU A 41 23.36 -3.52 -11.73
N ARG A 42 24.63 -3.08 -11.91
CA ARG A 42 25.01 -2.22 -13.06
C ARG A 42 24.76 -2.91 -14.39
N ARG A 43 25.12 -4.18 -14.51
CA ARG A 43 24.84 -4.98 -15.71
C ARG A 43 23.33 -5.13 -15.95
N HIS A 44 22.55 -5.35 -14.91
CA HIS A 44 21.11 -5.47 -14.98
C HIS A 44 20.46 -4.16 -15.46
N PHE A 45 20.90 -3.01 -14.94
CA PHE A 45 20.51 -1.70 -15.42
C PHE A 45 20.75 -1.54 -16.91
N GLU A 46 21.93 -1.86 -17.42
CA GLU A 46 22.28 -1.76 -18.84
C GLU A 46 21.39 -2.64 -19.73
N VAL A 47 21.03 -3.83 -19.25
CA VAL A 47 20.11 -4.72 -19.98
C VAL A 47 18.71 -4.13 -20.06
N ILE A 48 18.17 -3.63 -18.93
CA ILE A 48 16.85 -3.01 -18.89
C ILE A 48 16.82 -1.75 -19.76
N LYS A 49 17.86 -0.90 -19.69
CA LYS A 49 18.01 0.28 -20.55
C LYS A 49 17.90 -0.06 -22.04
N LYS A 50 18.52 -1.17 -22.46
CA LYS A 50 18.42 -1.68 -23.85
C LYS A 50 17.01 -2.16 -24.18
N LEU A 51 16.32 -2.81 -23.26
CA LEU A 51 14.94 -3.27 -23.46
C LEU A 51 13.97 -2.07 -23.56
N VAL A 52 14.12 -1.09 -22.67
CA VAL A 52 13.34 0.14 -22.72
C VAL A 52 13.56 0.91 -24.02
N ALA A 53 14.80 1.01 -24.49
CA ALA A 53 15.12 1.62 -25.78
C ALA A 53 14.48 0.90 -27.00
N ARG A 54 14.07 -0.37 -26.84
CA ARG A 54 13.34 -1.15 -27.84
C ARG A 54 11.81 -1.05 -27.70
N GLY A 55 11.31 -0.20 -26.79
CA GLY A 55 9.88 -0.01 -26.55
C GLY A 55 9.27 -0.88 -25.45
N THR A 56 10.08 -1.60 -24.68
CA THR A 56 9.57 -2.32 -23.49
C THR A 56 9.21 -1.32 -22.41
N TYR A 57 7.97 -1.38 -21.90
CA TYR A 57 7.58 -0.62 -20.72
C TYR A 57 8.10 -1.34 -19.48
N PHE A 58 8.98 -0.69 -18.74
CA PHE A 58 9.55 -1.19 -17.50
C PHE A 58 9.07 -0.35 -16.32
N PHE A 59 8.75 -0.99 -15.22
CA PHE A 59 8.51 -0.35 -13.93
C PHE A 59 9.10 -1.19 -12.79
N ASP A 60 9.56 -0.54 -11.74
CA ASP A 60 9.90 -1.21 -10.48
C ASP A 60 8.62 -1.30 -9.63
N TYR A 61 8.49 -2.36 -8.86
CA TYR A 61 7.30 -2.52 -8.02
C TYR A 61 7.22 -1.45 -6.92
N GLY A 62 8.33 -1.13 -6.27
CA GLY A 62 8.36 -0.20 -5.13
C GLY A 62 9.70 0.50 -4.92
N ASN A 63 10.37 0.95 -5.97
CA ASN A 63 11.61 1.74 -5.94
C ASN A 63 12.88 1.02 -5.43
N SER A 64 12.79 -0.17 -4.86
CA SER A 64 13.94 -0.83 -4.23
C SER A 64 15.01 -1.24 -5.18
N PHE A 65 14.63 -1.72 -6.34
CA PHE A 65 15.58 -2.12 -7.37
C PHE A 65 16.28 -0.88 -7.94
N MET A 66 15.54 0.17 -8.26
CA MET A 66 16.12 1.44 -8.74
C MET A 66 17.01 2.08 -7.69
N LYS A 67 16.60 2.06 -6.41
CA LYS A 67 17.44 2.52 -5.29
C LYS A 67 18.71 1.70 -5.15
N ALA A 68 18.63 0.37 -5.31
CA ALA A 68 19.81 -0.50 -5.24
C ALA A 68 20.79 -0.23 -6.40
N ILE A 69 20.28 0.06 -7.59
CA ILE A 69 21.10 0.46 -8.75
C ILE A 69 21.80 1.80 -8.47
N TYR A 70 21.06 2.79 -7.95
CA TYR A 70 21.62 4.08 -7.56
C TYR A 70 22.76 3.93 -6.55
N ASP A 71 22.54 3.12 -5.51
CA ASP A 71 23.53 2.82 -4.47
C ASP A 71 24.75 2.01 -5.00
N ALA A 72 24.56 1.27 -6.10
CA ALA A 72 25.64 0.60 -6.81
C ALA A 72 26.50 1.58 -7.66
N GLY A 73 26.19 2.88 -7.63
CA GLY A 73 26.94 3.96 -8.26
C GLY A 73 26.41 4.40 -9.62
N VAL A 74 25.27 3.89 -10.08
CA VAL A 74 24.63 4.30 -11.34
C VAL A 74 23.75 5.52 -11.09
N LYS A 75 24.35 6.72 -11.13
CA LYS A 75 23.62 7.96 -10.85
C LYS A 75 22.58 8.33 -11.93
N GLU A 76 22.81 7.91 -13.17
CA GLU A 76 21.88 8.14 -14.29
C GLU A 76 20.52 7.47 -14.13
N ILE A 77 20.31 6.59 -13.13
CA ILE A 77 18.98 6.05 -12.79
C ILE A 77 18.12 7.09 -12.08
N SER A 78 18.70 8.09 -11.41
CA SER A 78 17.95 9.19 -10.81
C SER A 78 17.52 10.19 -11.88
N TYR A 79 16.38 10.86 -11.65
CA TYR A 79 15.76 11.78 -12.59
C TYR A 79 16.69 12.95 -12.97
N ASN A 80 17.40 13.50 -12.00
CA ASN A 80 18.35 14.61 -12.18
C ASN A 80 19.79 14.15 -12.43
N GLY A 81 20.08 12.85 -12.42
CA GLY A 81 21.42 12.30 -12.61
C GLY A 81 22.40 12.52 -11.45
N VAL A 82 21.95 13.12 -10.35
CA VAL A 82 22.79 13.54 -9.21
C VAL A 82 22.36 12.86 -7.93
N ASP A 83 21.11 13.03 -7.53
CA ASP A 83 20.54 12.46 -6.32
C ASP A 83 19.15 11.84 -6.58
N GLU A 84 18.61 11.17 -5.56
CA GLU A 84 17.36 10.43 -5.65
C GLU A 84 16.12 11.20 -5.20
N LYS A 85 16.27 12.49 -4.86
CA LYS A 85 15.19 13.30 -4.26
C LYS A 85 13.99 13.48 -5.19
N ASP A 86 14.27 13.62 -6.49
CA ASP A 86 13.24 13.83 -7.49
C ASP A 86 12.72 12.50 -8.09
N GLY A 87 13.16 11.35 -7.55
CA GLY A 87 12.77 10.03 -8.01
C GLY A 87 13.71 9.46 -9.09
N PHE A 88 13.19 8.49 -9.86
CA PHE A 88 13.94 7.68 -10.81
C PHE A 88 13.39 7.81 -12.23
N ILE A 89 14.23 7.53 -13.24
CA ILE A 89 13.87 7.63 -14.67
C ILE A 89 12.82 6.62 -15.13
N TRP A 90 12.64 5.52 -14.38
CA TRP A 90 11.60 4.54 -14.66
C TRP A 90 10.53 4.65 -13.56
N PRO A 91 9.24 4.41 -13.92
CA PRO A 91 8.17 4.52 -12.94
C PRO A 91 8.23 3.43 -11.87
N SER A 92 7.75 3.79 -10.70
CA SER A 92 7.40 2.86 -9.62
C SER A 92 5.92 2.49 -9.72
N TYR A 93 5.61 1.19 -9.69
CA TYR A 93 4.23 0.74 -9.69
C TYR A 93 3.45 1.30 -8.49
N VAL A 94 4.08 1.33 -7.31
CA VAL A 94 3.42 1.81 -6.09
C VAL A 94 3.34 3.34 -6.04
N GLU A 95 4.42 4.05 -6.38
CA GLU A 95 4.47 5.51 -6.32
C GLU A 95 3.65 6.18 -7.44
N ASP A 96 3.93 5.78 -8.68
CA ASP A 96 3.44 6.49 -9.86
C ASP A 96 2.11 5.96 -10.39
N ILE A 97 1.76 4.70 -10.06
CA ILE A 97 0.54 4.06 -10.53
C ILE A 97 -0.45 3.87 -9.38
N MET A 98 -0.13 3.05 -8.38
CA MET A 98 -1.08 2.76 -7.29
C MET A 98 -1.36 3.98 -6.42
N GLY A 99 -0.35 4.82 -6.14
CA GLY A 99 -0.52 6.03 -5.33
C GLY A 99 -1.65 6.91 -5.86
N PRO A 100 -1.51 7.49 -7.07
CA PRO A 100 -2.51 8.39 -7.62
C PRO A 100 -3.78 7.70 -8.12
N GLN A 101 -3.74 6.43 -8.54
CA GLN A 101 -4.89 5.75 -9.14
C GLN A 101 -5.72 4.95 -8.14
N LEU A 102 -5.14 4.51 -7.03
CA LEU A 102 -5.79 3.69 -6.02
C LEU A 102 -5.73 4.31 -4.62
N PHE A 103 -4.54 4.60 -4.10
CA PHE A 103 -4.38 5.02 -2.70
C PHE A 103 -5.00 6.37 -2.41
N ASP A 104 -4.87 7.33 -3.30
CA ASP A 104 -5.49 8.66 -3.17
C ASP A 104 -7.03 8.57 -3.16
N TYR A 105 -7.59 7.52 -3.77
CA TYR A 105 -9.02 7.21 -3.72
C TYR A 105 -9.43 6.25 -2.58
N GLY A 106 -8.49 5.91 -1.69
CA GLY A 106 -8.74 5.02 -0.57
C GLY A 106 -8.80 3.53 -0.92
N TYR A 107 -8.51 3.14 -2.17
CA TYR A 107 -8.44 1.73 -2.55
C TYR A 107 -7.12 1.12 -2.06
N GLY A 108 -7.24 -0.01 -1.40
CA GLY A 108 -6.11 -0.77 -0.91
C GLY A 108 -6.50 -2.20 -0.57
N PRO A 109 -5.52 -3.05 -0.21
CA PRO A 109 -5.76 -4.46 0.04
C PRO A 109 -6.68 -4.68 1.24
N PHE A 110 -7.77 -5.39 1.01
CA PHE A 110 -8.74 -5.84 2.00
C PHE A 110 -8.86 -7.35 1.92
N ARG A 111 -8.68 -8.04 3.05
CA ARG A 111 -8.62 -9.49 3.12
C ARG A 111 -9.67 -10.05 4.04
N TRP A 112 -10.16 -11.25 3.72
CA TRP A 112 -10.95 -12.05 4.66
C TRP A 112 -10.53 -13.52 4.63
N VAL A 113 -10.74 -14.18 5.76
CA VAL A 113 -10.48 -15.61 5.95
C VAL A 113 -11.70 -16.24 6.62
N CYS A 114 -12.25 -17.28 6.03
CA CYS A 114 -13.29 -18.10 6.65
C CYS A 114 -12.66 -19.01 7.69
N LEU A 115 -12.87 -18.72 8.98
CA LEU A 115 -12.24 -19.46 10.09
C LEU A 115 -12.79 -20.86 10.26
N SER A 116 -13.92 -21.19 9.65
CA SER A 116 -14.44 -22.56 9.57
C SER A 116 -13.51 -23.49 8.78
N GLY A 117 -12.66 -22.95 7.90
CA GLY A 117 -11.87 -23.72 6.95
C GLY A 117 -12.70 -24.39 5.82
N LYS A 118 -14.00 -24.15 5.78
CA LYS A 118 -14.89 -24.76 4.78
C LYS A 118 -14.88 -23.95 3.48
N HIS A 119 -14.68 -24.64 2.37
CA HIS A 119 -14.71 -24.03 1.05
C HIS A 119 -16.08 -23.45 0.70
N GLU A 120 -17.15 -24.07 1.17
CA GLU A 120 -18.52 -23.56 0.99
C GLU A 120 -18.73 -22.16 1.60
N ASP A 121 -18.12 -21.90 2.75
CA ASP A 121 -18.22 -20.59 3.38
C ASP A 121 -17.47 -19.54 2.56
N LEU A 122 -16.34 -19.89 1.94
CA LEU A 122 -15.61 -19.01 1.04
C LEU A 122 -16.46 -18.62 -0.17
N ILE A 123 -17.11 -19.59 -0.82
CA ILE A 123 -17.99 -19.33 -1.97
C ILE A 123 -19.17 -18.42 -1.57
N LYS A 124 -19.78 -18.64 -0.40
CA LYS A 124 -20.85 -17.77 0.10
C LYS A 124 -20.34 -16.35 0.34
N THR A 125 -19.15 -16.19 0.91
CA THR A 125 -18.55 -14.87 1.12
C THR A 125 -18.15 -14.18 -0.19
N ASP A 126 -17.72 -14.91 -1.20
CA ASP A 126 -17.47 -14.39 -2.55
C ASP A 126 -18.75 -13.78 -3.14
N HIS A 127 -19.87 -14.51 -3.08
CA HIS A 127 -21.16 -14.00 -3.55
C HIS A 127 -21.61 -12.75 -2.79
N ALA A 128 -21.52 -12.76 -1.46
CA ALA A 128 -21.89 -11.62 -0.64
C ALA A 128 -21.01 -10.38 -0.89
N ALA A 129 -19.71 -10.58 -1.15
CA ALA A 129 -18.81 -9.49 -1.52
C ALA A 129 -19.19 -8.90 -2.89
N MET A 130 -19.50 -9.73 -3.90
CA MET A 130 -19.95 -9.26 -5.21
C MET A 130 -21.25 -8.46 -5.14
N GLU A 131 -22.21 -8.86 -4.29
CA GLU A 131 -23.45 -8.11 -4.05
C GLU A 131 -23.23 -6.69 -3.48
N CYS A 132 -22.12 -6.49 -2.75
CA CYS A 132 -21.76 -5.20 -2.15
C CYS A 132 -20.98 -4.27 -3.11
N ILE A 133 -20.55 -4.75 -4.28
CA ILE A 133 -19.71 -4.00 -5.21
C ILE A 133 -20.57 -3.36 -6.30
N ASP A 134 -20.56 -2.02 -6.38
CA ASP A 134 -21.15 -1.28 -7.51
C ASP A 134 -20.13 -1.20 -8.66
N VAL A 135 -20.30 -2.08 -9.65
CA VAL A 135 -19.40 -2.19 -10.81
C VAL A 135 -19.39 -0.94 -11.72
N ASN A 136 -20.35 -0.03 -11.55
CA ASN A 136 -20.46 1.17 -12.37
C ASN A 136 -19.79 2.39 -11.72
N ARG A 137 -19.42 2.30 -10.44
CA ARG A 137 -18.86 3.43 -9.68
C ARG A 137 -17.44 3.77 -10.14
N ARG A 138 -16.58 2.76 -10.32
CA ARG A 138 -15.19 2.94 -10.73
C ARG A 138 -14.64 1.68 -11.39
N GLY A 139 -13.65 1.85 -12.29
CA GLY A 139 -12.99 0.71 -12.95
C GLY A 139 -12.42 -0.31 -11.96
N GLN A 140 -11.88 0.13 -10.82
CA GLN A 140 -11.38 -0.76 -9.78
C GLN A 140 -12.49 -1.63 -9.16
N ASP A 141 -13.72 -1.13 -9.05
CA ASP A 141 -14.85 -1.93 -8.55
C ASP A 141 -15.24 -3.02 -9.55
N LEU A 142 -15.22 -2.70 -10.85
CA LEU A 142 -15.41 -3.71 -11.91
C LEU A 142 -14.30 -4.77 -11.88
N ASP A 143 -13.06 -4.37 -11.68
CA ASP A 143 -11.93 -5.30 -11.55
C ASP A 143 -12.08 -6.18 -10.29
N ASN A 144 -12.48 -5.62 -9.16
CA ASN A 144 -12.78 -6.38 -7.94
C ASN A 144 -13.87 -7.43 -8.17
N TYR A 145 -14.96 -7.04 -8.82
CA TYR A 145 -16.04 -7.96 -9.16
C TYR A 145 -15.53 -9.11 -10.05
N ASN A 146 -14.83 -8.79 -11.13
CA ASN A 146 -14.27 -9.77 -12.05
C ASN A 146 -13.25 -10.69 -11.37
N TRP A 147 -12.44 -10.15 -10.46
CA TRP A 147 -11.47 -10.90 -9.68
C TRP A 147 -12.15 -11.99 -8.83
N ILE A 148 -13.17 -11.63 -8.06
CA ILE A 148 -13.89 -12.59 -7.22
C ILE A 148 -14.75 -13.53 -8.05
N HIS A 149 -15.47 -13.03 -9.07
CA HIS A 149 -16.29 -13.84 -9.96
C HIS A 149 -15.49 -14.97 -10.62
N ASN A 150 -14.24 -14.72 -10.97
CA ASN A 150 -13.36 -15.69 -11.60
C ASN A 150 -12.41 -16.42 -10.62
N ALA A 151 -12.55 -16.20 -9.31
CA ALA A 151 -11.61 -16.70 -8.31
C ALA A 151 -11.48 -18.22 -8.33
N GLU A 152 -12.59 -18.95 -8.41
CA GLU A 152 -12.60 -20.41 -8.48
C GLU A 152 -11.96 -20.93 -9.77
N LYS A 153 -12.35 -20.37 -10.90
CA LYS A 153 -11.79 -20.71 -12.22
C LYS A 153 -10.28 -20.51 -12.27
N ASN A 154 -9.80 -19.44 -11.64
CA ASN A 154 -8.38 -19.06 -11.61
C ASN A 154 -7.62 -19.69 -10.43
N GLN A 155 -8.29 -20.53 -9.62
CA GLN A 155 -7.70 -21.21 -8.46
C GLN A 155 -7.01 -20.22 -7.50
N LEU A 156 -7.67 -19.09 -7.23
CA LEU A 156 -7.15 -18.03 -6.35
C LEU A 156 -7.29 -18.42 -4.87
N VAL A 157 -6.53 -19.42 -4.46
CA VAL A 157 -6.45 -19.88 -3.07
C VAL A 157 -5.06 -19.61 -2.53
N VAL A 158 -4.96 -18.95 -1.38
CA VAL A 158 -3.69 -18.60 -0.74
C VAL A 158 -3.50 -19.47 0.52
N GLY A 159 -3.37 -20.76 0.33
CA GLY A 159 -3.06 -21.72 1.40
C GLY A 159 -4.17 -21.96 2.43
N THR A 160 -5.28 -21.20 2.39
CA THR A 160 -6.46 -21.34 3.25
C THR A 160 -7.69 -20.76 2.55
N GLN A 161 -8.87 -20.85 3.19
CA GLN A 161 -10.12 -20.29 2.66
C GLN A 161 -10.13 -18.77 2.84
N ALA A 162 -9.44 -18.05 1.95
CA ALA A 162 -9.21 -16.62 2.01
C ALA A 162 -9.31 -15.94 0.65
N ARG A 163 -9.68 -14.65 0.67
CA ARG A 163 -9.68 -13.75 -0.49
C ARG A 163 -9.03 -12.42 -0.18
N ILE A 164 -8.71 -11.70 -1.24
CA ILE A 164 -8.23 -10.32 -1.21
C ILE A 164 -8.92 -9.52 -2.31
N LEU A 165 -9.30 -8.28 -1.98
CA LEU A 165 -9.73 -7.24 -2.92
C LEU A 165 -8.93 -5.97 -2.70
N TYR A 166 -8.91 -5.09 -3.70
CA TYR A 166 -8.48 -3.71 -3.54
C TYR A 166 -9.73 -2.84 -3.41
N GLN A 167 -10.19 -2.60 -2.17
CA GLN A 167 -11.46 -1.95 -1.89
C GLN A 167 -11.27 -0.68 -1.06
N ASP A 168 -12.13 0.32 -1.30
CA ASP A 168 -12.16 1.58 -0.57
C ASP A 168 -12.83 1.48 0.80
N ALA A 169 -12.86 2.58 1.55
CA ALA A 169 -13.38 2.64 2.91
C ALA A 169 -14.83 2.13 3.02
N VAL A 170 -15.73 2.67 2.20
CA VAL A 170 -17.16 2.35 2.24
C VAL A 170 -17.41 0.93 1.76
N GLY A 171 -16.74 0.50 0.70
CA GLY A 171 -16.82 -0.87 0.21
C GLY A 171 -16.36 -1.89 1.23
N ARG A 172 -15.23 -1.63 1.92
CA ARG A 172 -14.75 -2.49 3.04
C ARG A 172 -15.78 -2.58 4.15
N MET A 173 -16.36 -1.46 4.55
CA MET A 173 -17.40 -1.41 5.59
C MET A 173 -18.63 -2.23 5.20
N ASN A 174 -19.14 -2.04 3.99
CA ASN A 174 -20.34 -2.74 3.52
C ASN A 174 -20.12 -4.25 3.44
N ILE A 175 -19.02 -4.69 2.87
CA ILE A 175 -18.65 -6.11 2.80
C ILE A 175 -18.50 -6.69 4.22
N ALA A 176 -17.81 -5.99 5.11
CA ALA A 176 -17.58 -6.44 6.48
C ALA A 176 -18.88 -6.59 7.26
N LEU A 177 -19.79 -5.62 7.15
CA LEU A 177 -21.12 -5.68 7.78
C LEU A 177 -21.96 -6.84 7.23
N ARG A 178 -21.93 -7.05 5.91
CA ARG A 178 -22.62 -8.17 5.28
C ARG A 178 -22.07 -9.51 5.79
N PHE A 179 -20.78 -9.63 5.93
CA PHE A 179 -20.16 -10.84 6.49
C PHE A 179 -20.56 -11.06 7.95
N ASN A 180 -20.56 -10.00 8.78
CA ASN A 180 -20.99 -10.13 10.17
C ASN A 180 -22.46 -10.53 10.30
N GLU A 181 -23.33 -10.03 9.41
CA GLU A 181 -24.72 -10.46 9.32
C GLU A 181 -24.87 -11.95 8.95
N MET A 182 -24.08 -12.44 7.98
CA MET A 182 -24.09 -13.86 7.59
C MET A 182 -23.67 -14.77 8.75
N VAL A 183 -22.66 -14.34 9.54
CA VAL A 183 -22.27 -15.07 10.76
C VAL A 183 -23.40 -15.08 11.78
N ARG A 184 -24.05 -13.94 12.02
CA ARG A 184 -25.21 -13.80 12.93
C ARG A 184 -26.36 -14.75 12.55
N ARG A 185 -26.60 -14.92 11.26
CA ARG A 185 -27.65 -15.82 10.74
C ARG A 185 -27.21 -17.29 10.70
N GLY A 186 -25.97 -17.60 11.01
CA GLY A 186 -25.43 -18.95 10.93
C GLY A 186 -25.25 -19.47 9.50
N GLU A 187 -25.19 -18.59 8.51
CA GLU A 187 -24.99 -18.95 7.10
C GLU A 187 -23.55 -19.39 6.83
N VAL A 188 -22.60 -18.82 7.59
CA VAL A 188 -21.17 -19.12 7.58
C VAL A 188 -20.59 -19.11 8.99
N GLY A 189 -19.42 -19.72 9.18
CA GLY A 189 -18.66 -19.61 10.43
C GLY A 189 -18.02 -18.22 10.59
N PRO A 190 -17.37 -17.94 11.75
CA PRO A 190 -16.69 -16.68 11.97
C PRO A 190 -15.68 -16.34 10.87
N ILE A 191 -15.57 -15.04 10.57
CA ILE A 191 -14.71 -14.52 9.50
C ILE A 191 -13.68 -13.58 10.10
N MET A 192 -12.39 -13.77 9.76
CA MET A 192 -11.33 -12.84 10.09
C MET A 192 -11.13 -11.86 8.96
N LEU A 193 -11.23 -10.58 9.26
CA LEU A 193 -10.91 -9.49 8.35
C LEU A 193 -9.50 -8.97 8.64
N GLY A 194 -8.85 -8.46 7.60
CA GLY A 194 -7.57 -7.79 7.71
C GLY A 194 -7.23 -7.06 6.44
N ARG A 195 -6.03 -6.51 6.40
CA ARG A 195 -5.44 -5.93 5.19
C ARG A 195 -3.93 -6.13 5.19
N ASP A 196 -3.29 -5.85 4.09
CA ASP A 196 -1.84 -5.71 4.10
C ASP A 196 -1.47 -4.51 4.98
N HIS A 197 -0.47 -4.68 5.83
CA HIS A 197 0.01 -3.56 6.65
C HIS A 197 0.72 -2.50 5.81
N HIS A 198 1.11 -2.80 4.58
CA HIS A 198 1.49 -1.88 3.53
C HIS A 198 0.24 -1.45 2.74
N ASP A 199 -0.42 -0.40 3.20
CA ASP A 199 -1.68 0.07 2.65
C ASP A 199 -1.71 1.60 2.53
N VAL A 200 -2.80 2.11 1.99
CA VAL A 200 -3.09 3.53 1.80
C VAL A 200 -2.94 4.35 3.10
N SER A 201 -3.19 3.75 4.25
CA SER A 201 -3.33 4.45 5.51
C SER A 201 -2.43 4.00 6.65
N GLY A 202 -1.91 2.79 6.60
CA GLY A 202 -1.19 2.20 7.72
C GLY A 202 0.33 2.17 7.56
N THR A 203 0.88 2.84 6.56
CA THR A 203 2.29 2.71 6.22
C THR A 203 2.96 4.06 6.02
N ASP A 204 4.05 4.28 6.74
CA ASP A 204 5.03 5.30 6.44
C ASP A 204 6.25 4.64 5.81
N SER A 205 6.30 4.68 4.49
CA SER A 205 7.37 4.14 3.67
C SER A 205 7.79 5.17 2.62
N PRO A 206 8.80 6.00 2.92
CA PRO A 206 9.20 7.12 2.07
C PRO A 206 9.77 6.69 0.71
N PHE A 207 9.98 5.40 0.52
CA PHE A 207 10.52 4.83 -0.73
C PHE A 207 9.48 4.02 -1.51
N ARG A 208 8.23 3.95 -1.02
CA ARG A 208 7.20 3.13 -1.62
C ARG A 208 5.79 3.73 -1.44
N GLU A 209 5.05 3.34 -0.39
CA GLU A 209 3.63 3.69 -0.24
C GLU A 209 3.39 5.18 0.01
N THR A 210 4.34 5.86 0.64
CA THR A 210 4.25 7.30 0.95
C THR A 210 5.25 8.16 0.17
N SER A 211 5.92 7.59 -0.83
CA SER A 211 6.88 8.31 -1.66
C SER A 211 6.25 9.44 -2.49
N ASN A 212 4.97 9.32 -2.82
CA ASN A 212 4.22 10.37 -3.52
C ASN A 212 3.67 11.49 -2.60
N ILE A 213 3.95 11.43 -1.29
CA ILE A 213 3.66 12.51 -0.35
C ILE A 213 4.89 13.43 -0.32
N LYS A 214 4.81 14.58 -1.01
CA LYS A 214 5.98 15.43 -1.29
C LYS A 214 6.15 16.63 -0.32
N ASP A 215 5.34 16.73 0.72
CA ASP A 215 5.41 17.80 1.72
C ASP A 215 6.47 17.59 2.82
N GLY A 216 7.23 16.50 2.74
CA GLY A 216 8.26 16.13 3.73
C GLY A 216 7.75 15.26 4.88
N SER A 217 6.45 15.17 5.08
CA SER A 217 5.85 14.36 6.15
C SER A 217 5.96 12.85 5.91
N ASN A 218 6.30 12.42 4.70
CA ASN A 218 6.50 11.02 4.33
C ASN A 218 7.67 10.33 5.06
N VAL A 219 8.53 11.09 5.74
CA VAL A 219 9.63 10.55 6.56
C VAL A 219 9.25 10.38 8.04
N MET A 220 8.06 10.81 8.41
CA MET A 220 7.51 10.70 9.76
C MET A 220 6.71 9.41 9.90
N ALA A 221 6.67 8.85 11.12
CA ALA A 221 5.90 7.64 11.41
C ALA A 221 4.44 7.93 11.83
N ASP A 222 3.90 9.08 11.49
CA ASP A 222 2.62 9.57 11.98
C ASP A 222 1.42 8.81 11.40
N MET A 223 1.45 8.46 10.12
CA MET A 223 0.35 7.72 9.49
C MET A 223 0.16 6.32 10.11
N ALA A 224 1.24 5.56 10.27
CA ALA A 224 1.19 4.23 10.87
C ALA A 224 0.78 4.27 12.35
N VAL A 225 1.29 5.23 13.11
CA VAL A 225 0.96 5.44 14.52
C VAL A 225 -0.49 5.89 14.69
N GLN A 226 -0.96 6.82 13.88
CA GLN A 226 -2.34 7.29 13.89
C GLN A 226 -3.33 6.17 13.54
N CYS A 227 -3.01 5.36 12.52
CA CYS A 227 -3.79 4.19 12.15
C CYS A 227 -3.86 3.18 13.30
N PHE A 228 -2.73 2.85 13.92
CA PHE A 228 -2.64 1.95 15.07
C PHE A 228 -3.48 2.45 16.24
N ALA A 229 -3.28 3.69 16.68
CA ALA A 229 -4.00 4.28 17.81
C ALA A 229 -5.52 4.33 17.56
N GLY A 230 -5.94 4.69 16.37
CA GLY A 230 -7.35 4.75 16.00
C GLY A 230 -8.02 3.39 15.95
N ASN A 231 -7.33 2.37 15.45
CA ASN A 231 -7.83 0.99 15.43
C ASN A 231 -7.92 0.39 16.83
N CYS A 232 -6.95 0.70 17.73
CA CYS A 232 -7.04 0.35 19.16
C CYS A 232 -8.27 0.99 19.82
N ALA A 233 -8.45 2.30 19.63
CA ALA A 233 -9.54 3.06 20.25
C ALA A 233 -10.93 2.59 19.80
N ARG A 234 -11.04 2.03 18.59
CA ARG A 234 -12.30 1.52 18.02
C ARG A 234 -12.59 0.07 18.33
N GLY A 235 -11.68 -0.63 19.01
CA GLY A 235 -11.91 -1.99 19.50
C GLY A 235 -11.69 -3.09 18.48
N MET A 236 -10.78 -2.90 17.51
CA MET A 236 -10.33 -3.98 16.62
C MET A 236 -9.81 -5.17 17.43
N SER A 237 -10.07 -6.40 16.98
CA SER A 237 -9.69 -7.64 17.68
C SER A 237 -8.18 -7.84 17.78
N LEU A 238 -7.45 -7.36 16.78
CA LEU A 238 -6.00 -7.34 16.70
C LEU A 238 -5.56 -6.00 16.13
N VAL A 239 -4.51 -5.45 16.70
CA VAL A 239 -3.82 -4.28 16.15
C VAL A 239 -2.31 -4.51 16.14
N ALA A 240 -1.64 -3.97 15.14
CA ALA A 240 -0.21 -4.13 14.97
C ALA A 240 0.45 -2.80 14.59
N LEU A 241 1.64 -2.57 15.16
CA LEU A 241 2.55 -1.51 14.75
C LEU A 241 3.96 -2.11 14.70
N HIS A 242 4.60 -2.10 13.56
CA HIS A 242 5.88 -2.75 13.37
C HIS A 242 6.69 -2.16 12.22
N ASN A 243 7.99 -2.43 12.17
CA ASN A 243 8.77 -2.22 10.96
C ASN A 243 8.29 -3.18 9.87
N GLY A 244 8.08 -2.63 8.69
CA GLY A 244 7.56 -3.39 7.58
C GLY A 244 8.44 -4.53 7.11
N GLY A 245 7.80 -5.54 6.56
CA GLY A 245 8.42 -6.57 5.75
C GLY A 245 8.73 -6.10 4.33
N GLY A 246 9.46 -6.90 3.56
CA GLY A 246 9.75 -6.60 2.16
C GLY A 246 10.68 -5.40 1.98
N VAL A 247 10.32 -4.56 1.06
CA VAL A 247 11.12 -3.45 0.55
C VAL A 247 11.47 -2.38 1.58
N GLY A 248 10.57 -2.14 2.51
CA GLY A 248 10.72 -1.09 3.52
C GLY A 248 11.39 -1.52 4.81
N ILE A 249 11.91 -2.74 4.92
CA ILE A 249 12.46 -3.26 6.18
C ILE A 249 13.49 -2.31 6.77
N GLY A 250 13.24 -1.87 8.00
CA GLY A 250 14.07 -0.95 8.75
C GLY A 250 13.92 0.52 8.36
N LYS A 251 13.14 0.84 7.33
CA LYS A 251 12.88 2.21 6.85
C LYS A 251 11.39 2.52 6.75
N ALA A 252 10.53 1.51 6.83
CA ALA A 252 9.08 1.66 6.85
C ALA A 252 8.53 1.28 8.21
N ILE A 253 7.49 1.98 8.65
CA ILE A 253 6.67 1.64 9.80
C ILE A 253 5.26 1.36 9.29
N ASN A 254 4.65 0.28 9.78
CA ASN A 254 3.35 -0.18 9.32
C ASN A 254 2.41 -0.38 10.50
N GLY A 255 1.20 0.12 10.35
CA GLY A 255 0.07 -0.18 11.20
C GLY A 255 -0.91 -1.11 10.49
N GLY A 256 -1.55 -1.97 11.23
CA GLY A 256 -2.55 -2.86 10.69
C GLY A 256 -3.52 -3.39 11.72
N PHE A 257 -4.54 -4.08 11.25
CA PHE A 257 -5.56 -4.65 12.10
C PHE A 257 -5.95 -6.06 11.68
N GLY A 258 -6.58 -6.78 12.60
CA GLY A 258 -7.42 -7.92 12.36
C GLY A 258 -8.74 -7.73 13.11
N MET A 259 -9.85 -8.11 12.48
CA MET A 259 -11.17 -8.05 13.08
C MET A 259 -11.90 -9.36 12.86
N VAL A 260 -12.40 -9.95 13.95
CA VAL A 260 -13.23 -11.15 13.88
C VAL A 260 -14.70 -10.74 13.80
N CYS A 261 -15.36 -11.09 12.71
CA CYS A 261 -16.81 -11.04 12.59
C CYS A 261 -17.39 -12.27 13.33
N ASP A 262 -18.02 -12.04 14.47
CA ASP A 262 -18.59 -13.07 15.34
C ASP A 262 -20.13 -13.08 15.31
N GLY A 263 -20.72 -12.17 14.53
CA GLY A 263 -22.17 -12.00 14.39
C GLY A 263 -22.79 -11.05 15.42
N SER A 264 -22.04 -10.48 16.36
CA SER A 264 -22.56 -9.58 17.38
C SER A 264 -22.84 -8.18 16.83
N GLU A 265 -23.82 -7.46 17.45
CA GLU A 265 -24.11 -6.06 17.17
C GLU A 265 -22.93 -5.16 17.53
N ARG A 266 -22.19 -5.50 18.58
CA ARG A 266 -20.97 -4.79 18.94
C ARG A 266 -19.94 -4.76 17.80
N VAL A 267 -19.82 -5.86 17.06
CA VAL A 267 -18.92 -5.91 15.90
C VAL A 267 -19.46 -5.01 14.79
N ASP A 268 -20.76 -4.93 14.55
CA ASP A 268 -21.33 -3.98 13.58
C ASP A 268 -20.96 -2.52 13.92
N GLU A 269 -21.06 -2.12 15.19
CA GLU A 269 -20.67 -0.78 15.64
C GLU A 269 -19.18 -0.49 15.37
N ILE A 270 -18.31 -1.46 15.69
CA ILE A 270 -16.87 -1.35 15.43
C ILE A 270 -16.62 -1.21 13.93
N LEU A 271 -17.23 -2.07 13.10
CA LEU A 271 -17.02 -2.08 11.66
C LEU A 271 -17.44 -0.75 11.01
N ARG A 272 -18.58 -0.15 11.41
CA ARG A 272 -19.04 1.13 10.89
C ARG A 272 -18.05 2.27 11.11
N SER A 273 -17.37 2.26 12.24
CA SER A 273 -16.40 3.31 12.58
C SER A 273 -14.98 2.97 12.12
N ALA A 274 -14.52 1.76 12.42
CA ALA A 274 -13.12 1.40 12.24
C ALA A 274 -12.72 1.19 10.78
N MET A 275 -13.62 0.64 9.95
CA MET A 275 -13.33 0.46 8.52
C MET A 275 -13.17 1.81 7.80
N LEU A 276 -14.00 2.80 8.14
CA LEU A 276 -13.87 4.14 7.60
C LEU A 276 -12.60 4.82 8.10
N TRP A 277 -12.34 4.77 9.42
CA TRP A 277 -11.14 5.37 10.00
C TRP A 277 -9.85 4.80 9.41
N ASP A 278 -9.76 3.46 9.31
CA ASP A 278 -8.55 2.78 8.86
C ASP A 278 -8.10 3.25 7.47
N VAL A 279 -9.05 3.54 6.59
CA VAL A 279 -8.76 4.01 5.22
C VAL A 279 -8.69 5.53 5.13
N MET A 280 -9.72 6.22 5.62
CA MET A 280 -9.86 7.66 5.42
C MET A 280 -8.82 8.48 6.20
N GLY A 281 -8.22 7.94 7.25
CA GLY A 281 -7.06 8.55 7.91
C GLY A 281 -5.88 8.72 6.97
N GLY A 282 -5.61 7.74 6.10
CA GLY A 282 -4.58 7.83 5.08
C GLY A 282 -4.93 8.75 3.93
N VAL A 283 -6.18 8.70 3.46
CA VAL A 283 -6.66 9.63 2.42
C VAL A 283 -6.58 11.07 2.92
N ALA A 284 -6.99 11.34 4.16
CA ALA A 284 -6.87 12.65 4.78
C ALA A 284 -5.42 13.15 4.80
N ARG A 285 -4.46 12.28 5.19
CA ARG A 285 -3.04 12.60 5.18
C ARG A 285 -2.54 12.98 3.79
N ARG A 286 -2.95 12.22 2.76
CA ARG A 286 -2.64 12.48 1.35
C ARG A 286 -3.30 13.76 0.84
N SER A 287 -4.52 14.03 1.28
CA SER A 287 -5.23 15.28 1.01
C SER A 287 -4.48 16.49 1.58
N TRP A 288 -4.00 16.41 2.84
CA TRP A 288 -3.20 17.46 3.45
C TRP A 288 -1.84 17.66 2.77
N ALA A 289 -1.29 16.63 2.15
CA ALA A 289 -0.13 16.73 1.26
C ALA A 289 -0.46 17.34 -0.11
N ARG A 290 -1.72 17.66 -0.36
CA ARG A 290 -2.26 18.26 -1.60
C ARG A 290 -2.21 17.34 -2.81
N ASN A 291 -2.29 16.04 -2.58
CA ASN A 291 -2.52 15.10 -3.67
C ASN A 291 -3.93 15.34 -4.24
N PRO A 292 -4.08 15.70 -5.52
CA PRO A 292 -5.37 16.17 -6.06
C PRO A 292 -6.50 15.15 -5.90
N HIS A 293 -6.25 13.89 -6.20
CA HIS A 293 -7.25 12.84 -6.10
C HIS A 293 -7.65 12.52 -4.65
N ALA A 294 -6.72 12.69 -3.70
CA ALA A 294 -7.03 12.53 -2.28
C ALA A 294 -7.89 13.70 -1.77
N MET A 295 -7.69 14.91 -2.27
CA MET A 295 -8.55 16.06 -1.98
C MET A 295 -9.97 15.84 -2.51
N GLU A 296 -10.09 15.46 -3.78
CA GLU A 296 -11.38 15.09 -4.42
C GLU A 296 -12.12 14.00 -3.60
N THR A 297 -11.39 12.96 -3.19
CA THR A 297 -11.94 11.86 -2.38
C THR A 297 -12.43 12.35 -1.02
N SER A 298 -11.68 13.23 -0.37
CA SER A 298 -12.05 13.79 0.94
C SER A 298 -13.28 14.70 0.84
N GLU A 299 -13.40 15.50 -0.22
CA GLU A 299 -14.60 16.31 -0.49
C GLU A 299 -15.83 15.43 -0.70
N ALA A 300 -15.76 14.45 -1.59
CA ALA A 300 -16.85 13.53 -1.87
C ALA A 300 -17.27 12.73 -0.62
N PHE A 301 -16.28 12.33 0.23
CA PHE A 301 -16.58 11.67 1.50
C PHE A 301 -17.31 12.61 2.45
N ASN A 302 -16.89 13.85 2.59
CA ASN A 302 -17.55 14.85 3.44
C ASN A 302 -18.98 15.13 2.99
N GLU A 303 -19.23 15.22 1.68
CA GLU A 303 -20.58 15.41 1.13
C GLU A 303 -21.49 14.23 1.42
N SER A 304 -21.01 13.00 1.22
CA SER A 304 -21.80 11.78 1.41
C SER A 304 -22.03 11.41 2.87
N HIS A 305 -21.24 11.93 3.82
CA HIS A 305 -21.33 11.68 5.26
C HIS A 305 -21.57 12.94 6.07
N ALA A 306 -22.22 13.95 5.48
CA ALA A 306 -22.50 15.22 6.13
C ALA A 306 -23.29 15.03 7.43
N GLY A 307 -22.73 15.54 8.53
CA GLY A 307 -23.29 15.41 9.87
C GLY A 307 -22.72 14.28 10.72
N ASP A 308 -22.12 13.26 10.12
CA ASP A 308 -21.55 12.12 10.85
C ASP A 308 -20.02 12.19 10.92
N TYR A 309 -19.38 12.54 9.80
CA TYR A 309 -17.92 12.61 9.66
C TYR A 309 -17.53 13.84 8.86
N GLN A 310 -16.38 14.41 9.20
CA GLN A 310 -15.78 15.49 8.43
C GLN A 310 -14.25 15.36 8.43
N ILE A 311 -13.67 15.30 7.24
CA ILE A 311 -12.24 15.43 7.01
C ILE A 311 -11.96 16.92 6.77
N THR A 312 -11.06 17.51 7.57
CA THR A 312 -10.62 18.89 7.33
C THR A 312 -9.81 18.97 6.05
N MET A 313 -10.11 19.98 5.23
CA MET A 313 -9.44 20.16 3.93
C MET A 313 -8.27 21.14 4.05
N PRO A 314 -7.16 20.91 3.34
CA PRO A 314 -6.08 21.88 3.26
C PRO A 314 -6.51 23.10 2.44
N TYR A 315 -6.05 24.26 2.84
CA TYR A 315 -6.14 25.45 2.01
C TYR A 315 -5.11 25.36 0.86
N VAL A 316 -5.58 25.47 -0.37
CA VAL A 316 -4.71 25.55 -1.55
C VAL A 316 -4.47 27.02 -1.86
N ALA A 317 -3.26 27.47 -1.60
CA ALA A 317 -2.87 28.84 -1.89
C ALA A 317 -2.71 29.04 -3.40
N ASP A 318 -3.07 30.23 -3.86
CA ASP A 318 -2.79 30.65 -5.24
C ASP A 318 -1.27 30.87 -5.41
N GLU A 319 -0.63 29.91 -6.11
CA GLU A 319 0.83 29.95 -6.33
C GLU A 319 1.29 31.18 -7.11
N GLU A 320 0.49 31.68 -8.05
CA GLU A 320 0.82 32.88 -8.81
C GLU A 320 0.77 34.15 -7.93
N LEU A 321 -0.21 34.18 -7.02
CA LEU A 321 -0.27 35.26 -6.02
C LEU A 321 0.94 35.20 -5.08
N ILE A 322 1.29 34.01 -4.59
CA ILE A 322 2.46 33.83 -3.72
C ILE A 322 3.74 34.25 -4.45
N LYS A 323 3.96 33.80 -5.67
CA LYS A 323 5.13 34.21 -6.48
C LYS A 323 5.21 35.72 -6.64
N LYS A 324 4.09 36.38 -6.96
CA LYS A 324 4.02 37.85 -7.06
C LYS A 324 4.37 38.55 -5.75
N MET A 325 3.83 38.05 -4.63
CA MET A 325 4.13 38.60 -3.31
C MET A 325 5.59 38.41 -2.93
N VAL A 326 6.15 37.21 -3.10
CA VAL A 326 7.57 36.94 -2.80
C VAL A 326 8.48 37.82 -3.67
N THR A 327 8.21 37.94 -4.97
CA THR A 327 9.00 38.79 -5.89
C THR A 327 8.93 40.26 -5.47
N SER A 328 7.77 40.73 -4.99
CA SER A 328 7.61 42.11 -4.53
C SER A 328 8.35 42.39 -3.23
N ILE A 329 8.62 41.40 -2.40
CA ILE A 329 9.35 41.52 -1.12
C ILE A 329 10.85 41.40 -1.33
N VAL A 330 11.29 40.45 -2.15
CA VAL A 330 12.70 40.14 -2.41
C VAL A 330 13.33 41.13 -3.43
N GLY A 331 12.49 41.76 -4.27
CA GLY A 331 12.93 42.76 -5.25
C GLY A 331 13.05 44.20 -4.70
N LYS A 332 12.91 44.36 -3.39
CA LYS A 332 13.23 45.60 -2.64
C LYS A 332 14.53 45.42 -1.83
#